data_f2a4af4e9d232f0786be90adb1cc5e89
#
_entry.id   f2a4af4e9d232f0786be90adb1cc5e89
#
_cell.length_a   1.000
_cell.length_b   1.000
_cell.length_c   1.000
_cell.angle_alpha   90.00
_cell.angle_beta   90.00
_cell.angle_gamma   90.00
#
_symmetry.space_group_name_H-M   'P 1'
#
loop_
_entity.id
_entity.type
_entity.pdbx_description
1 polymer ?
#
loop_
_entity_poly.entity_id
_entity_poly.type
_entity_poly.pdbx_seq_one_letter_code
_entity_poly.pdbx_strand_id
1 'polypeptide(L)'
;MNKNGLLFFLFLYSLNFLGESYMTEEQQIFEAFKKNTIQRLESESKLIKTRFGIIEYAEIGFSGPTILEIHGSPGGYDQIIETAGFRTIAPSRPGYLRTPLTSGESPKDQAKLFSALLDELNIDSVIIKGVSGGGPSAIEFAANYPERTKGLILFEALTHSWTVAEDQSGDIGDFSDLDMWKLLSSLEKNGTGAMVSFLIPDVNNQKSVLKSEKNTENLKKLFWSIWPLSLRMDGWENDKDKFKDISLPLNEIKSPTLIVHGTKDINVDMRHAKKAFQEISESELYVVEGGDHYMSFSHDEEIEKIISNFIDSL
;
A
#
# COMPACT_ATOMS: atom_id res chain seq x y z
N MET A 1 56.71 -41.98 13.37
CA MET A 1 55.46 -41.25 13.11
C MET A 1 54.30 -42.10 13.60
N ASN A 2 53.59 -41.60 14.59
CA ASN A 2 52.65 -42.37 15.41
C ASN A 2 51.30 -42.44 14.65
N LYS A 3 50.78 -43.64 14.43
CA LYS A 3 49.53 -43.90 13.71
C LYS A 3 48.29 -43.22 14.34
N ASN A 4 48.40 -42.69 15.51
CA ASN A 4 47.32 -41.98 16.24
C ASN A 4 47.16 -40.51 15.81
N GLY A 5 48.15 -39.90 15.15
CA GLY A 5 48.06 -38.52 14.66
C GLY A 5 47.28 -38.38 13.35
N LEU A 6 47.23 -39.46 12.55
CA LEU A 6 46.55 -39.48 11.27
C LEU A 6 45.05 -39.69 11.40
N LEU A 7 44.60 -40.42 12.40
CA LEU A 7 43.18 -40.61 12.70
C LEU A 7 42.52 -39.34 13.31
N PHE A 8 43.26 -38.52 14.05
CA PHE A 8 42.77 -37.29 14.64
C PHE A 8 42.61 -36.18 13.58
N PHE A 9 43.48 -36.16 12.58
CA PHE A 9 43.37 -35.23 11.45
C PHE A 9 42.23 -35.58 10.50
N LEU A 10 41.91 -36.85 10.30
CA LEU A 10 40.77 -37.29 9.48
C LEU A 10 39.44 -37.04 10.19
N PHE A 11 39.42 -37.10 11.51
CA PHE A 11 38.22 -36.80 12.31
C PHE A 11 37.92 -35.30 12.37
N LEU A 12 38.94 -34.42 12.34
CA LEU A 12 38.76 -32.96 12.24
C LEU A 12 38.35 -32.50 10.84
N TYR A 13 38.77 -33.22 9.80
CA TYR A 13 38.34 -32.96 8.42
C TYR A 13 36.86 -33.39 8.17
N SER A 14 36.39 -34.44 8.83
CA SER A 14 34.98 -34.89 8.74
C SER A 14 34.02 -34.02 9.58
N LEU A 15 34.53 -33.34 10.61
CA LEU A 15 33.72 -32.40 11.42
C LEU A 15 33.53 -31.01 10.76
N ASN A 16 34.43 -30.63 9.85
CA ASN A 16 34.27 -29.39 9.08
C ASN A 16 33.38 -29.53 7.84
N PHE A 17 32.97 -30.74 7.46
CA PHE A 17 31.99 -30.98 6.39
C PHE A 17 30.55 -31.14 6.86
N LEU A 18 30.30 -31.05 8.17
CA LEU A 18 28.93 -31.14 8.76
C LEU A 18 28.34 -29.78 9.10
N GLY A 19 28.90 -28.67 8.61
CA GLY A 19 28.45 -27.30 8.87
C GLY A 19 27.67 -26.61 7.74
N GLU A 20 27.49 -27.26 6.58
CA GLU A 20 26.51 -26.79 5.60
C GLU A 20 25.14 -27.28 6.04
N SER A 21 24.39 -26.42 6.71
CA SER A 21 22.98 -26.67 6.95
C SER A 21 22.27 -26.67 5.58
N TYR A 22 22.04 -27.84 5.04
CA TYR A 22 21.24 -27.96 3.83
C TYR A 22 19.87 -27.37 4.10
N MET A 23 19.49 -26.35 3.32
CA MET A 23 18.16 -25.79 3.38
C MET A 23 17.13 -26.89 3.15
N THR A 24 16.07 -26.89 3.94
CA THR A 24 14.92 -27.78 3.71
C THR A 24 14.27 -27.46 2.36
N GLU A 25 13.53 -28.39 1.79
CA GLU A 25 12.76 -28.15 0.57
C GLU A 25 11.84 -26.93 0.70
N GLU A 26 11.18 -26.77 1.84
CA GLU A 26 10.34 -25.60 2.12
C GLU A 26 11.15 -24.30 2.10
N GLN A 27 12.34 -24.28 2.69
CA GLN A 27 13.22 -23.11 2.65
C GLN A 27 13.69 -22.78 1.23
N GLN A 28 13.99 -23.78 0.42
CA GLN A 28 14.37 -23.57 -0.98
C GLN A 28 13.23 -22.96 -1.80
N ILE A 29 12.01 -23.45 -1.61
CA ILE A 29 10.81 -22.92 -2.28
C ILE A 29 10.58 -21.46 -1.84
N PHE A 30 10.65 -21.17 -0.55
CA PHE A 30 10.50 -19.83 0.00
C PHE A 30 11.53 -18.85 -0.57
N GLU A 31 12.83 -19.20 -0.56
CA GLU A 31 13.89 -18.33 -1.08
C GLU A 31 13.75 -18.08 -2.58
N ALA A 32 13.38 -19.11 -3.36
CA ALA A 32 13.11 -18.97 -4.78
C ALA A 32 11.91 -18.05 -5.03
N PHE A 33 10.83 -18.20 -4.26
CA PHE A 33 9.65 -17.35 -4.35
C PHE A 33 9.98 -15.89 -3.99
N LYS A 34 10.73 -15.69 -2.89
CA LYS A 34 11.17 -14.35 -2.44
C LYS A 34 12.01 -13.66 -3.52
N LYS A 35 13.01 -14.36 -4.06
CA LYS A 35 13.85 -13.84 -5.13
C LYS A 35 13.05 -13.43 -6.36
N ASN A 36 12.13 -14.29 -6.82
CA ASN A 36 11.30 -14.01 -7.99
C ASN A 36 10.38 -12.81 -7.76
N THR A 37 9.80 -12.69 -6.56
CA THR A 37 8.95 -11.56 -6.22
C THR A 37 9.74 -10.25 -6.19
N ILE A 38 10.93 -10.23 -5.57
CA ILE A 38 11.78 -9.03 -5.57
C ILE A 38 12.15 -8.63 -7.01
N GLN A 39 12.57 -9.58 -7.86
CA GLN A 39 12.88 -9.32 -9.27
C GLN A 39 11.67 -8.75 -10.02
N ARG A 40 10.46 -9.27 -9.80
CA ARG A 40 9.24 -8.74 -10.38
C ARG A 40 9.00 -7.30 -9.93
N LEU A 41 9.01 -7.03 -8.61
CA LEU A 41 8.84 -5.69 -8.06
C LEU A 41 9.84 -4.68 -8.63
N GLU A 42 11.11 -5.08 -8.79
CA GLU A 42 12.13 -4.22 -9.38
C GLU A 42 11.92 -3.95 -10.86
N SER A 43 11.38 -4.92 -11.60
CA SER A 43 11.17 -4.81 -13.05
C SER A 43 9.90 -4.00 -13.42
N GLU A 44 8.92 -3.96 -12.53
CA GLU A 44 7.63 -3.28 -12.74
C GLU A 44 7.63 -1.81 -12.31
N SER A 45 8.71 -1.33 -11.69
CA SER A 45 8.83 0.04 -11.19
C SER A 45 10.13 0.71 -11.61
N LYS A 46 10.16 2.02 -11.47
CA LYS A 46 11.30 2.89 -11.80
C LYS A 46 11.79 3.59 -10.55
N LEU A 47 13.10 3.86 -10.50
CA LEU A 47 13.70 4.74 -9.50
C LEU A 47 14.04 6.07 -10.15
N ILE A 48 13.72 7.16 -9.47
CA ILE A 48 14.11 8.49 -9.90
C ILE A 48 14.71 9.25 -8.72
N LYS A 49 15.75 10.04 -8.99
CA LYS A 49 16.37 10.90 -7.99
C LYS A 49 15.77 12.28 -8.08
N THR A 50 15.18 12.74 -7.00
CA THR A 50 14.66 14.09 -6.84
C THR A 50 15.57 14.93 -5.94
N ARG A 51 15.27 16.24 -5.80
CA ARG A 51 15.96 17.12 -4.85
C ARG A 51 15.76 16.73 -3.38
N PHE A 52 14.75 15.90 -3.06
CA PHE A 52 14.46 15.45 -1.68
C PHE A 52 14.89 14.02 -1.40
N GLY A 53 15.30 13.27 -2.42
CA GLY A 53 15.75 11.89 -2.27
C GLY A 53 15.38 11.03 -3.45
N ILE A 54 15.65 9.72 -3.31
CA ILE A 54 15.25 8.72 -4.29
C ILE A 54 13.80 8.32 -4.02
N ILE A 55 13.00 8.18 -5.07
CA ILE A 55 11.66 7.64 -5.00
C ILE A 55 11.44 6.57 -6.05
N GLU A 56 10.82 5.48 -5.64
CA GLU A 56 10.30 4.45 -6.53
C GLU A 56 8.89 4.79 -6.95
N TYR A 57 8.56 4.53 -8.22
CA TYR A 57 7.20 4.68 -8.72
C TYR A 57 6.92 3.74 -9.87
N ALA A 58 5.66 3.43 -10.10
CA ALA A 58 5.16 2.83 -11.32
C ALA A 58 4.25 3.81 -12.07
N GLU A 59 4.12 3.60 -13.37
CA GLU A 59 3.18 4.31 -14.25
C GLU A 59 2.22 3.28 -14.81
N ILE A 60 0.93 3.47 -14.54
CA ILE A 60 -0.15 2.55 -14.87
C ILE A 60 -1.16 3.29 -15.74
N GLY A 61 -1.55 2.70 -16.89
CA GLY A 61 -2.31 3.43 -17.90
C GLY A 61 -1.48 4.52 -18.61
N PHE A 62 -1.94 5.01 -19.75
CA PHE A 62 -1.14 5.93 -20.60
C PHE A 62 -1.95 7.09 -21.17
N SER A 63 -3.21 7.22 -20.80
CA SER A 63 -4.12 8.23 -21.36
C SER A 63 -5.04 8.81 -20.30
N GLY A 64 -5.64 9.98 -20.61
CA GLY A 64 -6.59 10.66 -19.73
C GLY A 64 -5.95 11.55 -18.66
N PRO A 65 -6.75 12.03 -17.71
CA PRO A 65 -6.26 12.80 -16.57
C PRO A 65 -5.23 12.01 -15.74
N THR A 66 -4.21 12.71 -15.25
CA THR A 66 -3.19 12.07 -14.42
C THR A 66 -3.64 12.04 -12.96
N ILE A 67 -3.66 10.84 -12.39
CA ILE A 67 -3.89 10.59 -10.95
C ILE A 67 -2.54 10.30 -10.29
N LEU A 68 -2.23 10.99 -9.20
CA LEU A 68 -1.18 10.61 -8.28
C LEU A 68 -1.83 9.82 -7.15
N GLU A 69 -1.68 8.50 -7.14
CA GLU A 69 -2.33 7.63 -6.17
C GLU A 69 -1.36 7.16 -5.09
N ILE A 70 -1.67 7.53 -3.84
CA ILE A 70 -0.84 7.27 -2.66
C ILE A 70 -1.41 6.07 -1.93
N HIS A 71 -0.63 4.98 -1.87
CA HIS A 71 -1.02 3.71 -1.27
C HIS A 71 -1.22 3.76 0.24
N GLY A 72 -1.98 2.79 0.77
CA GLY A 72 -2.21 2.58 2.20
C GLY A 72 -1.02 1.98 2.95
N SER A 73 -1.25 1.48 4.17
CA SER A 73 -0.25 0.89 5.06
C SER A 73 -0.64 -0.55 5.44
N PRO A 74 0.26 -1.53 5.34
CA PRO A 74 1.53 -1.48 4.62
C PRO A 74 1.30 -1.56 3.11
N GLY A 75 2.17 -0.92 2.32
CA GLY A 75 1.91 -0.86 0.89
C GLY A 75 3.13 -0.66 0.01
N GLY A 76 2.87 -0.17 -1.20
CA GLY A 76 3.83 0.14 -2.23
C GLY A 76 3.10 0.47 -3.53
N TYR A 77 3.85 0.84 -4.56
CA TYR A 77 3.29 1.10 -5.89
C TYR A 77 2.44 -0.08 -6.43
N ASP A 78 2.74 -1.30 -5.99
CA ASP A 78 2.13 -2.56 -6.42
C ASP A 78 0.75 -2.83 -5.82
N GLN A 79 0.24 -1.96 -4.93
CA GLN A 79 -1.15 -1.99 -4.47
C GLN A 79 -2.11 -1.32 -5.45
N ILE A 80 -1.60 -0.48 -6.33
CA ILE A 80 -2.42 0.32 -7.22
C ILE A 80 -2.95 -0.55 -8.37
N ILE A 81 -4.25 -0.46 -8.61
CA ILE A 81 -4.95 -1.19 -9.65
C ILE A 81 -5.27 -0.23 -10.78
N GLU A 82 -5.04 -0.67 -12.03
CA GLU A 82 -5.35 0.13 -13.20
C GLU A 82 -6.83 0.49 -13.26
N THR A 83 -7.10 1.78 -13.42
CA THR A 83 -8.44 2.31 -13.69
C THR A 83 -8.49 2.76 -15.14
N ALA A 84 -9.43 2.21 -15.91
CA ALA A 84 -9.57 2.51 -17.33
C ALA A 84 -9.84 4.00 -17.55
N GLY A 85 -9.16 4.60 -18.55
CA GLY A 85 -9.34 6.01 -18.91
C GLY A 85 -8.46 6.99 -18.13
N PHE A 86 -7.60 6.52 -17.22
CA PHE A 86 -6.70 7.37 -16.44
C PHE A 86 -5.24 6.95 -16.60
N ARG A 87 -4.34 7.93 -16.43
CA ARG A 87 -2.91 7.71 -16.24
C ARG A 87 -2.61 7.82 -14.76
N THR A 88 -2.17 6.74 -14.12
CA THR A 88 -1.85 6.73 -12.69
C THR A 88 -0.34 6.72 -12.47
N ILE A 89 0.15 7.68 -11.69
CA ILE A 89 1.48 7.68 -11.12
C ILE A 89 1.35 7.11 -9.70
N ALA A 90 1.96 5.97 -9.47
CA ALA A 90 1.90 5.20 -8.22
C ALA A 90 3.28 5.21 -7.54
N PRO A 91 3.59 6.16 -6.65
CA PRO A 91 4.83 6.13 -5.89
C PRO A 91 4.76 5.12 -4.75
N SER A 92 5.90 4.49 -4.41
CA SER A 92 6.09 3.88 -3.10
C SER A 92 6.41 4.98 -2.09
N ARG A 93 5.63 5.07 -1.00
CA ARG A 93 5.89 6.04 0.07
C ARG A 93 7.24 5.75 0.75
N PRO A 94 7.92 6.75 1.35
CA PRO A 94 9.16 6.54 2.10
C PRO A 94 9.06 5.42 3.15
N GLY A 95 10.07 4.57 3.17
CA GLY A 95 10.12 3.36 4.01
C GLY A 95 9.43 2.14 3.40
N TYR A 96 8.84 2.26 2.22
CA TYR A 96 8.21 1.17 1.47
C TYR A 96 8.97 0.84 0.21
N LEU A 97 9.16 -0.46 -0.02
CA LEU A 97 9.88 -1.01 -1.16
C LEU A 97 11.26 -0.35 -1.35
N ARG A 98 11.50 0.30 -2.49
CA ARG A 98 12.82 0.89 -2.79
C ARG A 98 12.91 2.40 -2.52
N THR A 99 11.87 3.02 -1.94
CA THR A 99 11.93 4.41 -1.50
C THR A 99 12.48 4.48 -0.07
N PRO A 100 13.71 5.01 0.14
CA PRO A 100 14.27 5.10 1.48
C PRO A 100 13.42 5.97 2.41
N LEU A 101 13.29 5.59 3.69
CA LEU A 101 12.58 6.38 4.69
C LEU A 101 13.14 7.81 4.80
N THR A 102 14.45 7.96 4.65
CA THR A 102 15.15 9.26 4.67
C THR A 102 14.73 10.22 3.55
N SER A 103 13.99 9.76 2.54
CA SER A 103 13.45 10.64 1.49
C SER A 103 12.25 11.46 1.97
N GLY A 104 11.62 11.12 3.13
CA GLY A 104 10.52 11.88 3.69
C GLY A 104 9.78 11.15 4.81
N GLU A 105 10.15 11.39 6.07
CA GLU A 105 9.56 10.69 7.21
C GLU A 105 8.13 11.16 7.53
N SER A 106 7.91 12.48 7.53
CA SER A 106 6.58 13.02 7.83
C SER A 106 5.68 13.06 6.59
N PRO A 107 4.34 13.02 6.73
CA PRO A 107 3.41 13.23 5.61
C PRO A 107 3.69 14.50 4.82
N LYS A 108 4.09 15.57 5.49
CA LYS A 108 4.50 16.83 4.86
C LYS A 108 5.78 16.68 4.02
N ASP A 109 6.77 15.90 4.46
CA ASP A 109 7.98 15.64 3.69
C ASP A 109 7.70 14.69 2.52
N GLN A 110 6.79 13.73 2.71
CA GLN A 110 6.29 12.89 1.62
C GLN A 110 5.60 13.74 0.54
N ALA A 111 4.78 14.71 0.90
CA ALA A 111 4.16 15.65 -0.04
C ALA A 111 5.21 16.46 -0.84
N LYS A 112 6.30 16.92 -0.21
CA LYS A 112 7.42 17.57 -0.91
C LYS A 112 8.11 16.63 -1.91
N LEU A 113 8.32 15.37 -1.50
CA LEU A 113 8.92 14.34 -2.35
C LEU A 113 8.05 14.07 -3.57
N PHE A 114 6.73 13.96 -3.40
CA PHE A 114 5.78 13.74 -4.50
C PHE A 114 5.72 14.96 -5.43
N SER A 115 5.76 16.17 -4.91
CA SER A 115 5.86 17.38 -5.75
C SER A 115 7.13 17.36 -6.60
N ALA A 116 8.27 16.95 -6.02
CA ALA A 116 9.51 16.83 -6.76
C ALA A 116 9.51 15.66 -7.77
N LEU A 117 8.81 14.56 -7.49
CA LEU A 117 8.58 13.48 -8.45
C LEU A 117 7.85 14.02 -9.69
N LEU A 118 6.78 14.81 -9.50
CA LEU A 118 6.03 15.41 -10.60
C LEU A 118 6.90 16.38 -11.42
N ASP A 119 7.83 17.13 -10.78
CA ASP A 119 8.79 17.99 -11.47
C ASP A 119 9.69 17.16 -12.42
N GLU A 120 10.26 16.06 -11.94
CA GLU A 120 11.11 15.18 -12.73
C GLU A 120 10.35 14.48 -13.88
N LEU A 121 9.04 14.29 -13.71
CA LEU A 121 8.16 13.70 -14.74
C LEU A 121 7.56 14.75 -15.68
N ASN A 122 7.85 16.03 -15.49
CA ASN A 122 7.26 17.16 -16.23
C ASN A 122 5.73 17.13 -16.19
N ILE A 123 5.15 16.87 -14.99
CA ILE A 123 3.71 16.88 -14.74
C ILE A 123 3.38 18.09 -13.90
N ASP A 124 2.63 19.06 -14.47
CA ASP A 124 2.31 20.31 -13.80
C ASP A 124 1.29 20.12 -12.67
N SER A 125 0.24 19.35 -12.93
CA SER A 125 -0.86 19.17 -11.98
C SER A 125 -1.52 17.80 -12.11
N VAL A 126 -2.10 17.32 -11.02
CA VAL A 126 -2.70 15.98 -10.90
C VAL A 126 -4.01 16.03 -10.11
N ILE A 127 -4.79 14.96 -10.24
CA ILE A 127 -5.76 14.58 -9.24
C ILE A 127 -4.99 13.73 -8.24
N ILE A 128 -5.00 14.09 -6.96
CA ILE A 128 -4.35 13.27 -5.96
C ILE A 128 -5.36 12.38 -5.26
N LYS A 129 -5.05 11.08 -5.13
CA LYS A 129 -5.87 10.10 -4.41
C LYS A 129 -5.07 9.53 -3.27
N GLY A 130 -5.56 9.68 -2.05
CA GLY A 130 -5.00 9.07 -0.86
C GLY A 130 -5.88 7.92 -0.38
N VAL A 131 -5.31 6.71 -0.30
CA VAL A 131 -6.00 5.50 0.16
C VAL A 131 -5.53 5.16 1.57
N SER A 132 -6.45 4.99 2.53
CA SER A 132 -6.11 4.52 3.88
C SER A 132 -4.96 5.34 4.50
N GLY A 133 -3.86 4.72 4.89
CA GLY A 133 -2.63 5.38 5.38
C GLY A 133 -1.93 6.32 4.39
N GLY A 134 -2.36 6.38 3.13
CA GLY A 134 -1.93 7.38 2.15
C GLY A 134 -2.62 8.74 2.30
N GLY A 135 -3.72 8.78 3.03
CA GLY A 135 -4.51 9.99 3.27
C GLY A 135 -3.71 11.16 3.81
N PRO A 136 -2.93 11.00 4.90
CA PRO A 136 -2.15 12.09 5.47
C PRO A 136 -1.24 12.80 4.47
N SER A 137 -0.53 12.06 3.63
CA SER A 137 0.37 12.62 2.63
C SER A 137 -0.38 13.28 1.47
N ALA A 138 -1.52 12.74 1.08
CA ALA A 138 -2.39 13.34 0.06
C ALA A 138 -3.00 14.67 0.54
N ILE A 139 -3.42 14.74 1.80
CA ILE A 139 -3.93 15.95 2.46
C ILE A 139 -2.83 17.03 2.53
N GLU A 140 -1.64 16.66 2.98
CA GLU A 140 -0.48 17.57 3.01
C GLU A 140 -0.10 18.07 1.61
N PHE A 141 -0.21 17.22 0.59
CA PHE A 141 0.04 17.64 -0.79
C PHE A 141 -1.01 18.64 -1.25
N ALA A 142 -2.30 18.34 -1.08
CA ALA A 142 -3.39 19.22 -1.53
C ALA A 142 -3.36 20.59 -0.83
N ALA A 143 -3.04 20.63 0.45
CA ALA A 143 -2.95 21.86 1.22
C ALA A 143 -1.72 22.71 0.85
N ASN A 144 -0.54 22.10 0.64
CA ASN A 144 0.70 22.82 0.40
C ASN A 144 0.97 23.10 -1.10
N TYR A 145 0.29 22.44 -2.02
CA TYR A 145 0.45 22.57 -3.48
C TYR A 145 -0.90 22.73 -4.20
N PRO A 146 -1.72 23.74 -3.81
CA PRO A 146 -3.06 23.91 -4.38
C PRO A 146 -3.04 24.13 -5.90
N GLU A 147 -2.01 24.79 -6.44
CA GLU A 147 -1.83 25.04 -7.88
C GLU A 147 -1.52 23.75 -8.67
N ARG A 148 -1.08 22.69 -7.98
CA ARG A 148 -0.79 21.37 -8.57
C ARG A 148 -1.89 20.33 -8.32
N THR A 149 -2.93 20.70 -7.55
CA THR A 149 -4.02 19.81 -7.15
C THR A 149 -5.30 20.19 -7.89
N LYS A 150 -5.63 19.44 -8.94
CA LYS A 150 -6.91 19.62 -9.68
C LYS A 150 -8.10 19.14 -8.84
N GLY A 151 -7.92 18.08 -8.08
CA GLY A 151 -8.89 17.51 -7.17
C GLY A 151 -8.22 16.58 -6.19
N LEU A 152 -8.86 16.37 -5.03
CA LEU A 152 -8.44 15.42 -4.00
C LEU A 152 -9.49 14.32 -3.87
N ILE A 153 -9.04 13.07 -3.83
CA ILE A 153 -9.88 11.92 -3.50
C ILE A 153 -9.35 11.28 -2.21
N LEU A 154 -10.14 11.30 -1.15
CA LEU A 154 -9.87 10.62 0.10
C LEU A 154 -10.68 9.31 0.13
N PHE A 155 -10.01 8.20 -0.11
CA PHE A 155 -10.63 6.88 -0.23
C PHE A 155 -10.30 6.04 1.01
N GLU A 156 -11.29 5.83 1.90
CA GLU A 156 -11.10 5.12 3.18
C GLU A 156 -9.89 5.67 3.97
N ALA A 157 -9.66 6.98 3.87
CA ALA A 157 -8.41 7.62 4.21
C ALA A 157 -8.33 8.03 5.68
N LEU A 158 -7.13 7.91 6.26
CA LEU A 158 -6.79 8.52 7.54
C LEU A 158 -6.74 10.05 7.39
N THR A 159 -7.42 10.77 8.26
CA THR A 159 -7.54 12.25 8.20
C THR A 159 -7.23 12.94 9.52
N HIS A 160 -6.95 12.16 10.54
CA HIS A 160 -6.51 12.62 11.86
C HIS A 160 -5.69 11.53 12.56
N SER A 161 -5.35 11.72 13.84
CA SER A 161 -4.62 10.75 14.65
C SER A 161 -5.25 9.35 14.57
N TRP A 162 -4.39 8.36 14.49
CA TRP A 162 -4.73 6.95 14.41
C TRP A 162 -3.70 6.11 15.16
N THR A 163 -4.15 5.01 15.73
CA THR A 163 -3.30 4.01 16.40
C THR A 163 -3.70 2.60 15.98
N VAL A 164 -2.75 1.66 16.02
CA VAL A 164 -3.02 0.24 15.73
C VAL A 164 -4.15 -0.33 16.59
N ALA A 165 -4.35 0.19 17.79
CA ALA A 165 -5.45 -0.23 18.66
C ALA A 165 -6.85 0.13 18.12
N GLU A 166 -6.94 1.09 17.18
CA GLU A 166 -8.18 1.46 16.50
C GLU A 166 -8.42 0.61 15.25
N ASP A 167 -7.35 0.02 14.69
CA ASP A 167 -7.42 -0.91 13.58
C ASP A 167 -7.76 -2.32 14.08
N GLN A 168 -8.94 -2.79 13.74
CA GLN A 168 -9.41 -4.11 14.19
C GLN A 168 -8.85 -5.27 13.36
N SER A 169 -8.10 -4.99 12.28
CA SER A 169 -7.44 -6.03 11.48
C SER A 169 -6.17 -6.61 12.15
N GLY A 170 -5.61 -5.89 13.12
CA GLY A 170 -4.45 -6.31 13.91
C GLY A 170 -3.11 -5.77 13.42
N ASP A 171 -2.06 -5.96 14.24
CA ASP A 171 -0.68 -5.58 13.90
C ASP A 171 0.05 -6.73 13.19
N ILE A 172 0.73 -6.43 12.11
CA ILE A 172 1.57 -7.36 11.35
C ILE A 172 3.04 -7.31 11.75
N GLY A 173 3.40 -6.43 12.70
CA GLY A 173 4.79 -6.14 13.06
C GLY A 173 5.61 -7.32 13.57
N ASP A 174 4.95 -8.34 14.12
CA ASP A 174 5.60 -9.53 14.66
C ASP A 174 5.85 -10.66 13.62
N PHE A 175 5.35 -10.49 12.39
CA PHE A 175 5.53 -11.50 11.35
C PHE A 175 6.84 -11.33 10.60
N SER A 176 7.57 -12.46 10.42
CA SER A 176 8.67 -12.52 9.45
C SER A 176 8.14 -12.71 8.02
N ASP A 177 9.01 -12.47 7.02
CA ASP A 177 8.67 -12.80 5.62
C ASP A 177 8.25 -14.26 5.45
N LEU A 178 8.88 -15.19 6.17
CA LEU A 178 8.55 -16.61 6.11
C LEU A 178 7.18 -16.92 6.71
N ASP A 179 6.86 -16.32 7.87
CA ASP A 179 5.58 -16.54 8.54
C ASP A 179 4.43 -15.99 7.69
N MET A 180 4.58 -14.78 7.17
CA MET A 180 3.59 -14.18 6.27
C MET A 180 3.44 -15.00 4.98
N TRP A 181 4.55 -15.42 4.36
CA TRP A 181 4.50 -16.28 3.18
C TRP A 181 3.76 -17.59 3.42
N LYS A 182 3.99 -18.23 4.58
CA LYS A 182 3.27 -19.45 4.98
C LYS A 182 1.77 -19.20 5.12
N LEU A 183 1.40 -18.11 5.79
CA LEU A 183 0.00 -17.72 5.97
C LEU A 183 -0.67 -17.50 4.60
N LEU A 184 -0.11 -16.62 3.77
CA LEU A 184 -0.67 -16.27 2.46
C LEU A 184 -0.76 -17.50 1.53
N SER A 185 0.31 -18.30 1.49
CA SER A 185 0.34 -19.55 0.70
C SER A 185 -0.68 -20.58 1.17
N SER A 186 -0.90 -20.69 2.49
CA SER A 186 -1.93 -21.57 3.05
C SER A 186 -3.33 -21.12 2.65
N LEU A 187 -3.61 -19.83 2.75
CA LEU A 187 -4.91 -19.27 2.35
C LEU A 187 -5.16 -19.45 0.85
N GLU A 188 -4.15 -19.23 0.01
CA GLU A 188 -4.25 -19.44 -1.43
C GLU A 188 -4.51 -20.92 -1.79
N LYS A 189 -3.82 -21.86 -1.12
CA LYS A 189 -4.06 -23.32 -1.30
C LYS A 189 -5.46 -23.75 -0.89
N ASN A 190 -6.07 -23.07 0.09
CA ASN A 190 -7.45 -23.32 0.51
C ASN A 190 -8.50 -22.71 -0.44
N GLY A 191 -8.04 -22.05 -1.49
CA GLY A 191 -8.85 -21.49 -2.56
C GLY A 191 -9.23 -20.03 -2.37
N THR A 192 -9.75 -19.44 -3.44
CA THR A 192 -10.09 -18.02 -3.52
C THR A 192 -11.04 -17.57 -2.41
N GLY A 193 -12.02 -18.39 -2.05
CA GLY A 193 -12.94 -18.08 -0.95
C GLY A 193 -12.24 -17.87 0.40
N ALA A 194 -11.16 -18.60 0.67
CA ALA A 194 -10.39 -18.45 1.91
C ALA A 194 -9.63 -17.11 1.93
N MET A 195 -9.05 -16.67 0.81
CA MET A 195 -8.38 -15.36 0.69
C MET A 195 -9.39 -14.22 0.83
N VAL A 196 -10.53 -14.32 0.14
CA VAL A 196 -11.59 -13.30 0.22
C VAL A 196 -12.12 -13.18 1.64
N SER A 197 -12.40 -14.29 2.33
CA SER A 197 -12.92 -14.28 3.70
C SER A 197 -11.90 -13.80 4.75
N PHE A 198 -10.61 -13.90 4.45
CA PHE A 198 -9.55 -13.37 5.32
C PHE A 198 -9.51 -11.84 5.32
N LEU A 199 -9.71 -11.21 4.15
CA LEU A 199 -9.68 -9.75 4.01
C LEU A 199 -11.04 -9.11 4.27
N ILE A 200 -12.12 -9.74 3.82
CA ILE A 200 -13.48 -9.19 3.80
C ILE A 200 -14.35 -9.94 4.82
N PRO A 201 -14.68 -9.32 5.97
CA PRO A 201 -15.47 -10.00 7.01
C PRO A 201 -16.95 -10.19 6.64
N ASP A 202 -17.54 -9.28 5.83
CA ASP A 202 -18.96 -9.33 5.48
C ASP A 202 -19.25 -10.37 4.40
N VAL A 203 -20.13 -11.33 4.70
CA VAL A 203 -20.47 -12.44 3.80
C VAL A 203 -21.14 -11.98 2.49
N ASN A 204 -21.84 -10.85 2.48
CA ASN A 204 -22.46 -10.34 1.26
C ASN A 204 -21.41 -9.70 0.35
N ASN A 205 -20.46 -8.98 0.93
CA ASN A 205 -19.30 -8.41 0.22
C ASN A 205 -18.44 -9.54 -0.36
N GLN A 206 -18.16 -10.62 0.41
CA GLN A 206 -17.48 -11.82 -0.10
C GLN A 206 -18.18 -12.38 -1.34
N LYS A 207 -19.50 -12.55 -1.28
CA LYS A 207 -20.29 -13.05 -2.42
C LYS A 207 -20.24 -12.12 -3.63
N SER A 208 -20.21 -10.80 -3.41
CA SER A 208 -20.08 -9.83 -4.49
C SER A 208 -18.73 -9.99 -5.21
N VAL A 209 -17.63 -9.99 -4.45
CA VAL A 209 -16.28 -10.18 -4.99
C VAL A 209 -16.15 -11.49 -5.77
N LEU A 210 -16.62 -12.60 -5.20
CA LEU A 210 -16.52 -13.93 -5.80
C LEU A 210 -17.34 -14.11 -7.10
N LYS A 211 -18.26 -13.21 -7.42
CA LYS A 211 -19.00 -13.20 -8.69
C LYS A 211 -18.20 -12.60 -9.85
N SER A 212 -17.18 -11.80 -9.56
CA SER A 212 -16.35 -11.11 -10.55
C SER A 212 -14.95 -11.72 -10.58
N GLU A 213 -14.58 -12.34 -11.71
CA GLU A 213 -13.22 -12.84 -11.93
C GLU A 213 -12.19 -11.67 -11.84
N LYS A 214 -12.50 -10.52 -12.45
CA LYS A 214 -11.68 -9.29 -12.37
C LYS A 214 -11.40 -8.90 -10.91
N ASN A 215 -12.46 -8.81 -10.09
CA ASN A 215 -12.33 -8.36 -8.70
C ASN A 215 -11.59 -9.39 -7.84
N THR A 216 -11.83 -10.66 -8.09
CA THR A 216 -11.12 -11.76 -7.44
C THR A 216 -9.62 -11.73 -7.74
N GLU A 217 -9.22 -11.57 -9.00
CA GLU A 217 -7.81 -11.49 -9.39
C GLU A 217 -7.15 -10.21 -8.87
N ASN A 218 -7.86 -9.09 -8.87
CA ASN A 218 -7.35 -7.84 -8.31
C ASN A 218 -7.19 -7.92 -6.78
N LEU A 219 -8.15 -8.52 -6.06
CA LEU A 219 -8.02 -8.77 -4.63
C LEU A 219 -6.85 -9.71 -4.31
N LYS A 220 -6.60 -10.72 -5.16
CA LYS A 220 -5.43 -11.60 -5.04
C LYS A 220 -4.12 -10.83 -5.19
N LYS A 221 -4.04 -9.89 -6.14
CA LYS A 221 -2.87 -9.01 -6.28
C LYS A 221 -2.65 -8.17 -5.03
N LEU A 222 -3.72 -7.53 -4.52
CA LEU A 222 -3.66 -6.77 -3.28
C LEU A 222 -3.24 -7.64 -2.09
N PHE A 223 -3.79 -8.85 -1.98
CA PHE A 223 -3.44 -9.80 -0.93
C PHE A 223 -1.94 -10.13 -0.87
N TRP A 224 -1.29 -10.29 -2.03
CA TRP A 224 0.15 -10.53 -2.13
C TRP A 224 0.99 -9.25 -2.09
N SER A 225 0.40 -8.07 -2.25
CA SER A 225 1.12 -6.79 -2.26
C SER A 225 1.59 -6.31 -0.88
N ILE A 226 1.20 -6.99 0.20
CA ILE A 226 1.78 -6.74 1.53
C ILE A 226 3.12 -7.48 1.73
N TRP A 227 3.47 -8.41 0.85
CA TRP A 227 4.66 -9.25 0.94
C TRP A 227 5.72 -8.88 -0.12
N PRO A 228 7.03 -8.93 0.15
CA PRO A 228 7.68 -9.27 1.43
C PRO A 228 7.54 -8.14 2.47
N LEU A 229 7.28 -8.51 3.72
CA LEU A 229 7.16 -7.55 4.83
C LEU A 229 8.45 -6.77 5.06
N SER A 230 9.60 -7.46 4.98
CA SER A 230 10.92 -6.85 5.19
C SER A 230 11.20 -5.63 4.30
N LEU A 231 10.52 -5.49 3.18
CA LEU A 231 10.63 -4.34 2.28
C LEU A 231 9.60 -3.22 2.61
N ARG A 232 8.78 -3.39 3.64
CA ARG A 232 7.66 -2.47 3.96
C ARG A 232 7.64 -2.05 5.43
N MET A 233 8.42 -2.73 6.29
CA MET A 233 8.37 -2.51 7.73
C MET A 233 8.88 -1.14 8.15
N ASP A 234 9.91 -0.60 7.51
CA ASP A 234 10.39 0.76 7.83
C ASP A 234 9.27 1.80 7.68
N GLY A 235 8.48 1.68 6.62
CA GLY A 235 7.32 2.54 6.37
C GLY A 235 6.18 2.30 7.35
N TRP A 236 5.87 1.03 7.65
CA TRP A 236 4.84 0.66 8.62
C TRP A 236 5.14 1.19 10.02
N GLU A 237 6.37 0.99 10.52
CA GLU A 237 6.79 1.50 11.83
C GLU A 237 6.79 3.04 11.88
N ASN A 238 7.22 3.69 10.78
CA ASN A 238 7.14 5.13 10.66
C ASN A 238 5.69 5.63 10.68
N ASP A 239 4.77 4.97 9.98
CA ASP A 239 3.36 5.33 9.98
C ASP A 239 2.76 5.23 11.40
N LYS A 240 3.02 4.15 12.12
CA LYS A 240 2.60 3.99 13.53
C LYS A 240 3.11 5.11 14.42
N ASP A 241 4.36 5.57 14.22
CA ASP A 241 4.92 6.67 14.98
C ASP A 241 4.32 8.03 14.59
N LYS A 242 4.20 8.30 13.29
CA LYS A 242 3.78 9.63 12.79
C LYS A 242 2.27 9.85 12.89
N PHE A 243 1.46 8.79 12.83
CA PHE A 243 0.00 8.94 12.79
C PHE A 243 -0.64 9.03 14.17
N LYS A 244 0.00 8.56 15.25
CA LYS A 244 -0.59 8.54 16.59
C LYS A 244 -1.04 9.91 17.12
N ASP A 245 -0.32 10.99 16.75
CA ASP A 245 -0.58 12.35 17.25
C ASP A 245 -0.66 13.38 16.10
N ILE A 246 -1.04 12.94 14.88
CA ILE A 246 -1.02 13.79 13.71
C ILE A 246 -2.18 14.80 13.70
N SER A 247 -1.85 16.05 13.33
CA SER A 247 -2.82 17.06 12.96
C SER A 247 -2.59 17.47 11.51
N LEU A 248 -3.64 17.40 10.69
CA LEU A 248 -3.57 17.62 9.26
C LEU A 248 -4.29 18.92 8.86
N PRO A 249 -3.79 19.65 7.83
CA PRO A 249 -4.31 20.96 7.43
C PRO A 249 -5.56 20.86 6.54
N LEU A 250 -6.61 20.17 7.02
CA LEU A 250 -7.85 19.92 6.26
C LEU A 250 -8.53 21.23 5.80
N ASN A 251 -8.56 22.22 6.65
CA ASN A 251 -9.17 23.54 6.36
C ASN A 251 -8.36 24.41 5.40
N GLU A 252 -7.13 24.02 5.08
CA GLU A 252 -6.27 24.71 4.12
C GLU A 252 -6.44 24.21 2.68
N ILE A 253 -7.14 23.07 2.50
CA ILE A 253 -7.41 22.48 1.18
C ILE A 253 -8.38 23.38 0.42
N LYS A 254 -8.00 23.71 -0.83
CA LYS A 254 -8.77 24.59 -1.73
C LYS A 254 -9.34 23.85 -2.94
N SER A 255 -8.80 22.68 -3.26
CA SER A 255 -9.25 21.88 -4.40
C SER A 255 -10.58 21.21 -4.11
N PRO A 256 -11.44 21.00 -5.13
CA PRO A 256 -12.58 20.10 -5.01
C PRO A 256 -12.14 18.77 -4.42
N THR A 257 -12.91 18.25 -3.46
CA THR A 257 -12.54 17.05 -2.71
C THR A 257 -13.68 16.05 -2.68
N LEU A 258 -13.43 14.82 -3.13
CA LEU A 258 -14.32 13.69 -2.96
C LEU A 258 -13.83 12.82 -1.79
N ILE A 259 -14.72 12.55 -0.84
CA ILE A 259 -14.47 11.65 0.29
C ILE A 259 -15.35 10.41 0.08
N VAL A 260 -14.74 9.23 -0.02
CA VAL A 260 -15.46 7.95 -0.19
C VAL A 260 -15.14 7.04 0.98
N HIS A 261 -16.17 6.55 1.68
CA HIS A 261 -15.97 5.73 2.88
C HIS A 261 -17.09 4.73 3.08
N GLY A 262 -16.73 3.51 3.51
CA GLY A 262 -17.67 2.43 3.77
C GLY A 262 -18.24 2.45 5.20
N THR A 263 -19.52 2.12 5.36
CA THR A 263 -20.16 2.12 6.72
C THR A 263 -19.70 0.95 7.60
N LYS A 264 -19.04 -0.08 7.02
CA LYS A 264 -18.52 -1.25 7.72
C LYS A 264 -17.00 -1.31 7.73
N ASP A 265 -16.32 -0.19 7.44
CA ASP A 265 -14.86 -0.13 7.53
C ASP A 265 -14.42 -0.28 8.98
N ILE A 266 -13.70 -1.38 9.27
CA ILE A 266 -13.15 -1.70 10.60
C ILE A 266 -11.68 -1.32 10.75
N ASN A 267 -11.01 -0.92 9.66
CA ASN A 267 -9.61 -0.50 9.65
C ASN A 267 -9.49 1.01 9.87
N VAL A 268 -10.34 1.78 9.18
CA VAL A 268 -10.41 3.23 9.30
C VAL A 268 -11.85 3.64 9.66
N ASP A 269 -12.04 4.13 10.88
CA ASP A 269 -13.35 4.49 11.38
C ASP A 269 -13.97 5.64 10.57
N MET A 270 -15.28 5.60 10.36
CA MET A 270 -16.07 6.63 9.65
C MET A 270 -15.86 8.06 10.21
N ARG A 271 -15.36 8.21 11.45
CA ARG A 271 -15.00 9.52 12.02
C ARG A 271 -13.97 10.26 11.17
N HIS A 272 -13.08 9.52 10.48
CA HIS A 272 -12.10 10.11 9.57
C HIS A 272 -12.79 10.82 8.40
N ALA A 273 -13.72 10.15 7.73
CA ALA A 273 -14.47 10.74 6.63
C ALA A 273 -15.33 11.92 7.07
N LYS A 274 -16.02 11.80 8.21
CA LYS A 274 -16.86 12.88 8.79
C LYS A 274 -16.02 14.11 9.14
N LYS A 275 -14.85 13.94 9.74
CA LYS A 275 -13.95 15.06 10.07
C LYS A 275 -13.47 15.76 8.80
N ALA A 276 -13.02 15.02 7.78
CA ALA A 276 -12.63 15.61 6.51
C ALA A 276 -13.75 16.42 5.88
N PHE A 277 -14.97 15.87 5.84
CA PHE A 277 -16.15 16.54 5.30
C PHE A 277 -16.53 17.81 6.08
N GLN A 278 -16.33 17.83 7.39
CA GLN A 278 -16.61 19.01 8.22
C GLN A 278 -15.57 20.13 8.06
N GLU A 279 -14.31 19.80 7.78
CA GLU A 279 -13.21 20.76 7.78
C GLU A 279 -12.76 21.21 6.37
N ILE A 280 -13.05 20.41 5.32
CA ILE A 280 -12.72 20.78 3.93
C ILE A 280 -13.93 21.48 3.30
N SER A 281 -13.79 22.77 2.96
CA SER A 281 -14.90 23.61 2.50
C SER A 281 -15.54 23.16 1.18
N GLU A 282 -14.69 22.73 0.22
CA GLU A 282 -15.10 22.29 -1.13
C GLU A 282 -15.10 20.76 -1.19
N SER A 283 -15.89 20.08 -0.32
CA SER A 283 -15.89 18.62 -0.26
C SER A 283 -17.28 18.00 -0.42
N GLU A 284 -17.29 16.81 -0.99
CA GLU A 284 -18.44 15.91 -1.09
C GLU A 284 -18.12 14.62 -0.34
N LEU A 285 -19.05 14.16 0.49
CA LEU A 285 -18.94 12.87 1.20
C LEU A 285 -19.87 11.85 0.54
N TYR A 286 -19.29 10.81 -0.03
CA TYR A 286 -20.01 9.65 -0.52
C TYR A 286 -19.85 8.47 0.45
N VAL A 287 -20.95 8.06 1.05
CA VAL A 287 -21.01 6.95 2.01
C VAL A 287 -21.47 5.69 1.28
N VAL A 288 -20.61 4.68 1.24
CA VAL A 288 -20.93 3.37 0.66
C VAL A 288 -21.58 2.51 1.73
N GLU A 289 -22.89 2.32 1.63
CA GLU A 289 -23.65 1.54 2.60
C GLU A 289 -23.27 0.05 2.53
N GLY A 290 -22.84 -0.49 3.66
CA GLY A 290 -22.35 -1.87 3.74
C GLY A 290 -20.92 -2.08 3.23
N GLY A 291 -20.25 -1.05 2.71
CA GLY A 291 -18.85 -1.09 2.29
C GLY A 291 -17.91 -1.31 3.47
N ASP A 292 -16.94 -2.20 3.32
CA ASP A 292 -15.81 -2.42 4.22
C ASP A 292 -14.54 -1.79 3.63
N HIS A 293 -13.38 -1.97 4.28
CA HIS A 293 -12.10 -1.40 3.83
C HIS A 293 -11.63 -1.90 2.43
N TYR A 294 -12.29 -2.90 1.89
CA TYR A 294 -12.02 -3.47 0.56
C TYR A 294 -13.22 -3.27 -0.39
N MET A 295 -14.04 -2.25 -0.13
CA MET A 295 -15.26 -1.97 -0.89
C MET A 295 -15.01 -1.70 -2.38
N SER A 296 -13.80 -1.31 -2.77
CA SER A 296 -13.40 -1.19 -4.19
C SER A 296 -13.54 -2.49 -4.99
N PHE A 297 -13.64 -3.64 -4.31
CA PHE A 297 -13.86 -4.95 -4.95
C PHE A 297 -15.31 -5.42 -4.83
N SER A 298 -16.02 -5.05 -3.77
CA SER A 298 -17.40 -5.49 -3.52
C SER A 298 -18.46 -4.53 -4.08
N HIS A 299 -18.11 -3.26 -4.27
CA HIS A 299 -18.96 -2.17 -4.76
C HIS A 299 -18.30 -1.44 -5.96
N ASP A 300 -17.54 -2.18 -6.77
CA ASP A 300 -16.66 -1.65 -7.81
C ASP A 300 -17.38 -0.75 -8.83
N GLU A 301 -18.53 -1.18 -9.37
CA GLU A 301 -19.30 -0.39 -10.36
C GLU A 301 -19.80 0.94 -9.78
N GLU A 302 -20.26 0.94 -8.53
CA GLU A 302 -20.73 2.13 -7.82
C GLU A 302 -19.56 3.11 -7.61
N ILE A 303 -18.44 2.60 -7.12
CA ILE A 303 -17.24 3.39 -6.81
C ILE A 303 -16.59 3.94 -8.09
N GLU A 304 -16.43 3.12 -9.12
CA GLU A 304 -15.90 3.56 -10.41
C GLU A 304 -16.75 4.72 -10.98
N LYS A 305 -18.08 4.61 -10.91
CA LYS A 305 -18.98 5.65 -11.37
C LYS A 305 -18.85 6.95 -10.58
N ILE A 306 -18.78 6.89 -9.25
CA ILE A 306 -18.65 8.08 -8.40
C ILE A 306 -17.31 8.79 -8.65
N ILE A 307 -16.22 8.04 -8.72
CA ILE A 307 -14.89 8.61 -9.00
C ILE A 307 -14.85 9.21 -10.40
N SER A 308 -15.39 8.54 -11.44
CA SER A 308 -15.44 9.09 -12.79
C SER A 308 -16.27 10.37 -12.85
N ASN A 309 -17.45 10.40 -12.24
CA ASN A 309 -18.30 11.60 -12.22
C ASN A 309 -17.59 12.78 -11.54
N PHE A 310 -16.90 12.53 -10.44
CA PHE A 310 -16.12 13.58 -9.77
C PHE A 310 -15.00 14.11 -10.68
N ILE A 311 -14.23 13.22 -11.29
CA ILE A 311 -13.12 13.60 -12.18
C ILE A 311 -13.63 14.38 -13.40
N ASP A 312 -14.76 13.98 -13.98
CA ASP A 312 -15.39 14.66 -15.14
C ASP A 312 -15.92 16.06 -14.78
N SER A 313 -16.13 16.34 -13.48
CA SER A 313 -16.59 17.64 -12.99
C SER A 313 -15.46 18.66 -12.75
N LEU A 314 -14.19 18.19 -12.74
CA LEU A 314 -13.00 19.01 -12.52
C LEU A 314 -12.59 19.79 -13.79
#